data_f118ef3c7be4a0f50f9ba052b4656c10
#
_entry.id   f118ef3c7be4a0f50f9ba052b4656c10
#
_cell.length_a   1.000
_cell.length_b   1.000
_cell.length_c   1.000
_cell.angle_alpha   90.00
_cell.angle_beta   90.00
_cell.angle_gamma   90.00
#
_symmetry.space_group_name_H-M   'P 1'
#
loop_
_entity.id
_entity.type
_entity.pdbx_description
1 polymer ?
#
loop_
_entity_poly.entity_id
_entity_poly.type
_entity_poly.pdbx_seq_one_letter_code
_entity_poly.pdbx_strand_id
1 'polypeptide(L)'
;LPPVNRNVFALELALQADAVIDHEIHTTVLPGAADWKNYRDFKKAVCNIKRDELSDEERAYIIPNAYSLLSLFMTAPFYISEMEDAVNNRKIRVEQPHDRLEELERRLAALPVNLAETAERVGDLLETLYYTVYDTSPKREYLKEYIRKHYGHKIAVVIPKAYYADILWNYV
;
A
#
# COMPACT_ATOMS: atom_id res chain seq x y z
N LEU A 1 -32.18 8.92 -33.62
CA LEU A 1 -31.65 7.81 -32.83
C LEU A 1 -32.76 6.77 -32.65
N PRO A 2 -32.55 5.49 -32.97
CA PRO A 2 -33.55 4.45 -32.75
C PRO A 2 -33.85 4.36 -31.23
N PRO A 3 -35.07 4.07 -30.82
CA PRO A 3 -35.43 3.94 -29.43
C PRO A 3 -34.64 2.77 -28.82
N VAL A 4 -33.83 3.04 -27.80
CA VAL A 4 -33.14 2.01 -27.04
C VAL A 4 -34.20 1.13 -26.38
N ASN A 5 -34.21 -0.16 -26.76
CA ASN A 5 -35.14 -1.10 -26.17
C ASN A 5 -34.76 -1.36 -24.69
N ARG A 6 -35.41 -0.65 -23.78
CA ARG A 6 -35.15 -0.72 -22.34
C ARG A 6 -35.24 -2.13 -21.77
N ASN A 7 -36.04 -3.01 -22.41
CA ASN A 7 -36.18 -4.37 -21.97
C ASN A 7 -34.95 -5.23 -22.29
N VAL A 8 -34.25 -4.98 -23.40
CA VAL A 8 -33.01 -5.69 -23.74
C VAL A 8 -31.89 -5.30 -22.79
N PHE A 9 -31.77 -3.99 -22.45
CA PHE A 9 -30.78 -3.52 -21.51
C PHE A 9 -31.02 -4.04 -20.09
N ALA A 10 -32.28 -4.11 -19.63
CA ALA A 10 -32.63 -4.68 -18.34
C ALA A 10 -32.36 -6.20 -18.28
N LEU A 11 -32.56 -6.92 -19.36
CA LEU A 11 -32.27 -8.34 -19.46
C LEU A 11 -30.75 -8.61 -19.44
N GLU A 12 -29.97 -7.81 -20.16
CA GLU A 12 -28.51 -7.89 -20.16
C GLU A 12 -27.93 -7.60 -18.77
N LEU A 13 -28.43 -6.58 -18.08
CA LEU A 13 -28.03 -6.29 -16.68
C LEU A 13 -28.41 -7.42 -15.72
N ALA A 14 -29.59 -8.02 -15.87
CA ALA A 14 -30.01 -9.16 -15.05
C ALA A 14 -29.11 -10.38 -15.30
N LEU A 15 -28.78 -10.70 -16.54
CA LEU A 15 -27.89 -11.81 -16.89
C LEU A 15 -26.45 -11.56 -16.39
N GLN A 16 -25.99 -10.31 -16.41
CA GLN A 16 -24.68 -9.96 -15.84
C GLN A 16 -24.70 -10.06 -14.31
N ALA A 17 -25.78 -9.65 -13.66
CA ALA A 17 -25.94 -9.78 -12.22
C ALA A 17 -26.02 -11.26 -11.77
N ASP A 18 -26.77 -12.08 -12.48
CA ASP A 18 -26.87 -13.53 -12.22
C ASP A 18 -25.51 -14.20 -12.42
N ALA A 19 -24.75 -13.84 -13.46
CA ALA A 19 -23.41 -14.35 -13.69
C ALA A 19 -22.40 -13.95 -12.58
N VAL A 20 -22.64 -12.83 -11.87
CA VAL A 20 -21.83 -12.43 -10.71
C VAL A 20 -22.28 -13.17 -9.43
N ILE A 21 -23.59 -13.43 -9.28
CA ILE A 21 -24.16 -14.11 -8.10
C ILE A 21 -23.81 -15.60 -8.10
N ASP A 22 -23.77 -16.24 -9.26
CA ASP A 22 -23.42 -17.68 -9.40
C ASP A 22 -21.90 -17.95 -9.23
N HIS A 23 -21.09 -16.91 -9.01
CA HIS A 23 -19.65 -17.10 -8.80
C HIS A 23 -19.36 -17.34 -7.31
N GLU A 24 -18.72 -18.45 -7.04
CA GLU A 24 -18.19 -18.74 -5.71
C GLU A 24 -17.09 -17.75 -5.34
N ILE A 25 -17.32 -16.93 -4.31
CA ILE A 25 -16.36 -15.93 -3.85
C ILE A 25 -15.39 -16.60 -2.88
N HIS A 26 -14.18 -16.87 -3.34
CA HIS A 26 -13.08 -17.30 -2.48
C HIS A 26 -12.36 -16.11 -1.88
N THR A 27 -12.41 -15.98 -0.55
CA THR A 27 -11.71 -14.92 0.16
C THR A 27 -10.44 -15.46 0.80
N THR A 28 -9.28 -14.87 0.43
CA THR A 28 -8.02 -15.14 1.10
C THR A 28 -7.56 -13.86 1.80
N VAL A 29 -7.37 -13.95 3.12
CA VAL A 29 -6.85 -12.84 3.92
C VAL A 29 -5.33 -12.94 3.95
N LEU A 30 -4.66 -11.92 3.43
CA LEU A 30 -3.22 -11.78 3.51
C LEU A 30 -2.84 -10.84 4.66
N PRO A 31 -1.65 -11.02 5.29
CA PRO A 31 -1.22 -10.16 6.38
C PRO A 31 -1.25 -8.68 5.99
N GLY A 32 -1.79 -7.86 6.87
CA GLY A 32 -1.84 -6.40 6.74
C GLY A 32 -0.97 -5.70 7.77
N ALA A 33 -1.03 -4.38 7.80
CA ALA A 33 -0.21 -3.57 8.72
C ALA A 33 -0.43 -3.93 10.20
N ALA A 34 -1.65 -4.30 10.59
CA ALA A 34 -1.95 -4.68 11.97
C ALA A 34 -1.36 -6.03 12.39
N ASP A 35 -1.02 -6.89 11.43
CA ASP A 35 -0.41 -8.21 11.68
C ASP A 35 1.12 -8.13 11.82
N TRP A 36 1.71 -7.00 11.51
CA TRP A 36 3.12 -6.78 11.71
C TRP A 36 3.46 -6.81 13.22
N LYS A 37 4.43 -7.64 13.59
CA LYS A 37 4.80 -7.87 15.01
C LYS A 37 5.11 -6.59 15.78
N ASN A 38 5.67 -5.58 15.11
CA ASN A 38 6.05 -4.30 15.69
C ASN A 38 4.96 -3.22 15.60
N TYR A 39 3.77 -3.53 15.06
CA TYR A 39 2.71 -2.55 14.87
C TYR A 39 2.28 -1.82 16.14
N ARG A 40 2.22 -2.55 17.26
CA ARG A 40 1.84 -1.95 18.55
C ARG A 40 2.87 -0.94 19.04
N ASP A 41 4.16 -1.27 18.89
CA ASP A 41 5.27 -0.38 19.27
C ASP A 41 5.29 0.85 18.40
N PHE A 42 5.18 0.68 17.09
CA PHE A 42 5.05 1.78 16.13
C PHE A 42 3.87 2.70 16.48
N LYS A 43 2.68 2.14 16.67
CA LYS A 43 1.49 2.91 17.02
C LYS A 43 1.67 3.68 18.33
N LYS A 44 2.28 3.05 19.34
CA LYS A 44 2.57 3.71 20.64
C LYS A 44 3.54 4.88 20.46
N ALA A 45 4.62 4.68 19.71
CA ALA A 45 5.61 5.73 19.44
C ALA A 45 4.97 6.91 18.70
N VAL A 46 4.23 6.67 17.62
CA VAL A 46 3.52 7.72 16.87
C VAL A 46 2.47 8.44 17.75
N CYS A 47 1.77 7.70 18.62
CA CYS A 47 0.82 8.30 19.56
C CYS A 47 1.50 9.20 20.59
N ASN A 48 2.71 8.87 21.04
CA ASN A 48 3.48 9.72 21.95
C ASN A 48 3.88 11.02 21.25
N ILE A 49 4.41 10.94 20.03
CA ILE A 49 4.72 12.13 19.20
C ILE A 49 3.46 13.01 19.03
N LYS A 50 2.30 12.40 18.77
CA LYS A 50 1.04 13.13 18.56
C LYS A 50 0.58 13.91 19.81
N ARG A 51 0.91 13.44 21.00
CA ARG A 51 0.45 14.02 22.27
C ARG A 51 1.30 15.19 22.75
N ASP A 52 2.51 15.33 22.21
CA ASP A 52 3.42 16.37 22.62
C ASP A 52 3.11 17.71 21.93
N GLU A 53 3.67 18.80 22.45
CA GLU A 53 3.53 20.15 21.92
C GLU A 53 4.43 20.36 20.69
N LEU A 54 4.03 19.74 19.56
CA LEU A 54 4.63 20.00 18.27
C LEU A 54 3.92 21.14 17.55
N SER A 55 4.65 21.82 16.67
CA SER A 55 4.01 22.71 15.71
C SER A 55 2.97 21.98 14.86
N ASP A 56 1.93 22.69 14.44
CA ASP A 56 0.90 22.09 13.57
C ASP A 56 1.49 21.59 12.25
N GLU A 57 2.54 22.26 11.74
CA GLU A 57 3.25 21.86 10.53
C GLU A 57 3.97 20.51 10.71
N GLU A 58 4.76 20.35 11.76
CA GLU A 58 5.46 19.10 12.05
C GLU A 58 4.49 17.94 12.27
N ARG A 59 3.43 18.19 13.03
CA ARG A 59 2.38 17.19 13.27
C ARG A 59 1.66 16.79 11.99
N ALA A 60 1.32 17.77 11.14
CA ALA A 60 0.65 17.55 9.86
C ALA A 60 1.52 16.80 8.86
N TYR A 61 2.85 16.89 8.98
CA TYR A 61 3.77 16.15 8.12
C TYR A 61 4.09 14.75 8.68
N ILE A 62 4.61 14.67 9.90
CA ILE A 62 5.21 13.44 10.46
C ILE A 62 4.17 12.32 10.55
N ILE A 63 3.02 12.60 11.17
CA ILE A 63 2.04 11.54 11.47
C ILE A 63 1.45 10.91 10.20
N PRO A 64 0.93 11.69 9.22
CA PRO A 64 0.41 11.12 7.99
C PRO A 64 1.47 10.40 7.16
N ASN A 65 2.71 10.90 7.10
CA ASN A 65 3.78 10.27 6.35
C ASN A 65 4.24 8.95 6.99
N ALA A 66 4.37 8.89 8.31
CA ALA A 66 4.69 7.65 9.02
C ALA A 66 3.64 6.55 8.75
N TYR A 67 2.35 6.87 8.85
CA TYR A 67 1.29 5.90 8.52
C TYR A 67 1.18 5.60 7.02
N SER A 68 1.47 6.57 6.15
CA SER A 68 1.48 6.36 4.70
C SER A 68 2.59 5.40 4.27
N LEU A 69 3.80 5.54 4.82
CA LEU A 69 4.91 4.62 4.58
C LEU A 69 4.61 3.24 5.15
N LEU A 70 4.14 3.14 6.40
CA LEU A 70 3.70 1.86 6.96
C LEU A 70 2.67 1.17 6.07
N SER A 71 1.66 1.92 5.61
CA SER A 71 0.63 1.38 4.72
C SER A 71 1.22 0.91 3.40
N LEU A 72 2.11 1.69 2.79
CA LEU A 72 2.79 1.30 1.55
C LEU A 72 3.54 -0.02 1.75
N PHE A 73 4.42 -0.09 2.74
CA PHE A 73 5.27 -1.26 3.00
C PHE A 73 4.47 -2.54 3.31
N MET A 74 3.36 -2.40 4.01
CA MET A 74 2.55 -3.57 4.41
C MET A 74 1.46 -3.96 3.41
N THR A 75 1.08 -3.07 2.48
CA THR A 75 -0.08 -3.34 1.61
C THR A 75 0.25 -3.39 0.13
N ALA A 76 1.45 -2.98 -0.29
CA ALA A 76 1.85 -3.03 -1.69
C ALA A 76 1.82 -4.48 -2.23
N PRO A 77 1.19 -4.71 -3.40
CA PRO A 77 1.17 -6.02 -4.05
C PRO A 77 2.39 -6.23 -4.97
N PHE A 78 3.49 -5.53 -4.73
CA PHE A 78 4.76 -5.57 -5.44
C PHE A 78 5.91 -5.41 -4.44
N TYR A 79 7.14 -5.64 -4.87
CA TYR A 79 8.32 -5.33 -4.08
C TYR A 79 8.58 -3.83 -4.06
N ILE A 80 9.13 -3.32 -2.97
CA ILE A 80 9.49 -1.90 -2.90
C ILE A 80 10.57 -1.57 -3.94
N SER A 81 11.52 -2.48 -4.18
CA SER A 81 12.51 -2.36 -5.27
C SER A 81 11.86 -2.20 -6.65
N GLU A 82 10.78 -2.93 -6.97
CA GLU A 82 10.05 -2.77 -8.24
C GLU A 82 9.43 -1.36 -8.38
N MET A 83 8.97 -0.77 -7.28
CA MET A 83 8.46 0.60 -7.28
C MET A 83 9.57 1.62 -7.51
N GLU A 84 10.69 1.47 -6.83
CA GLU A 84 11.84 2.37 -6.99
C GLU A 84 12.42 2.31 -8.41
N ASP A 85 12.54 1.10 -8.97
CA ASP A 85 12.91 0.92 -10.36
C ASP A 85 11.93 1.61 -11.33
N ALA A 86 10.63 1.53 -11.04
CA ALA A 86 9.62 2.18 -11.87
C ALA A 86 9.71 3.72 -11.81
N VAL A 87 10.04 4.29 -10.65
CA VAL A 87 10.30 5.72 -10.48
C VAL A 87 11.58 6.12 -11.20
N ASN A 88 12.69 5.41 -10.98
CA ASN A 88 13.99 5.67 -11.59
C ASN A 88 13.91 5.64 -13.13
N ASN A 89 13.17 4.69 -13.65
CA ASN A 89 12.93 4.54 -15.10
C ASN A 89 11.83 5.47 -15.63
N ARG A 90 11.30 6.39 -14.82
CA ARG A 90 10.24 7.36 -15.17
C ARG A 90 8.94 6.70 -15.69
N LYS A 91 8.68 5.46 -15.33
CA LYS A 91 7.43 4.75 -15.65
C LYS A 91 6.25 5.25 -14.82
N ILE A 92 6.53 5.69 -13.60
CA ILE A 92 5.55 6.30 -12.70
C ILE A 92 6.09 7.64 -12.18
N ARG A 93 5.18 8.55 -11.81
CA ARG A 93 5.52 9.88 -11.30
C ARG A 93 5.07 10.02 -9.85
N VAL A 94 5.79 9.38 -8.97
CA VAL A 94 5.59 9.47 -7.52
C VAL A 94 6.95 9.61 -6.86
N GLU A 95 6.96 10.07 -5.62
CA GLU A 95 8.17 10.15 -4.82
C GLU A 95 8.67 8.75 -4.44
N GLN A 96 9.97 8.54 -4.43
CA GLN A 96 10.55 7.26 -4.07
C GLN A 96 10.27 6.92 -2.60
N PRO A 97 9.98 5.64 -2.29
CA PRO A 97 9.83 5.21 -0.90
C PRO A 97 11.03 5.52 -0.03
N HIS A 98 12.25 5.35 -0.56
CA HIS A 98 13.50 5.67 0.13
C HIS A 98 13.60 7.16 0.47
N ASP A 99 13.43 8.04 -0.52
CA ASP A 99 13.53 9.50 -0.31
C ASP A 99 12.48 9.99 0.72
N ARG A 100 11.29 9.41 0.69
CA ARG A 100 10.24 9.72 1.66
C ARG A 100 10.60 9.26 3.08
N LEU A 101 11.26 8.12 3.21
CA LEU A 101 11.72 7.61 4.48
C LEU A 101 12.83 8.49 5.04
N GLU A 102 13.85 8.82 4.23
CA GLU A 102 14.94 9.73 4.63
C GLU A 102 14.43 11.12 5.05
N GLU A 103 13.48 11.70 4.31
CA GLU A 103 12.91 13.00 4.69
C GLU A 103 12.11 12.91 5.99
N LEU A 104 11.38 11.81 6.21
CA LEU A 104 10.69 11.58 7.48
C LEU A 104 11.69 11.46 8.64
N GLU A 105 12.76 10.67 8.47
CA GLU A 105 13.82 10.50 9.48
C GLU A 105 14.51 11.82 9.80
N ARG A 106 14.83 12.61 8.78
CA ARG A 106 15.40 13.95 8.95
C ARG A 106 14.51 14.85 9.79
N ARG A 107 13.20 14.80 9.59
CA ARG A 107 12.24 15.57 10.39
C ARG A 107 12.06 15.02 11.80
N LEU A 108 12.06 13.70 11.95
CA LEU A 108 12.04 13.05 13.25
C LEU A 108 13.27 13.42 14.09
N ALA A 109 14.46 13.45 13.48
CA ALA A 109 15.72 13.83 14.14
C ALA A 109 15.75 15.32 14.56
N ALA A 110 14.95 16.17 13.93
CA ALA A 110 14.84 17.58 14.28
C ALA A 110 13.86 17.84 15.45
N LEU A 111 13.18 16.83 15.94
CA LEU A 111 12.23 16.97 17.06
C LEU A 111 12.95 17.31 18.39
N PRO A 112 12.23 17.91 19.35
CA PRO A 112 12.77 18.22 20.66
C PRO A 112 13.37 17.01 21.39
N VAL A 113 14.38 17.25 22.23
CA VAL A 113 15.16 16.19 22.92
C VAL A 113 14.28 15.23 23.74
N ASN A 114 13.19 15.74 24.34
CA ASN A 114 12.23 14.91 25.06
C ASN A 114 11.48 13.89 24.18
N LEU A 115 11.48 14.07 22.86
CA LEU A 115 10.91 13.15 21.89
C LEU A 115 11.96 12.33 21.12
N ALA A 116 13.25 12.60 21.30
CA ALA A 116 14.32 12.00 20.49
C ALA A 116 14.26 10.47 20.47
N GLU A 117 14.14 9.81 21.62
CA GLU A 117 14.03 8.34 21.73
C GLU A 117 12.78 7.81 20.99
N THR A 118 11.66 8.52 21.13
CA THR A 118 10.40 8.14 20.48
C THR A 118 10.48 8.34 18.98
N ALA A 119 11.11 9.42 18.53
CA ALA A 119 11.32 9.74 17.13
C ALA A 119 12.24 8.72 16.44
N GLU A 120 13.40 8.43 17.06
CA GLU A 120 14.33 7.39 16.63
C GLU A 120 13.62 6.03 16.50
N ARG A 121 12.81 5.68 17.51
CA ARG A 121 12.04 4.42 17.45
C ARG A 121 11.08 4.34 16.27
N VAL A 122 10.44 5.42 15.87
CA VAL A 122 9.57 5.44 14.68
C VAL A 122 10.39 5.25 13.40
N GLY A 123 11.52 5.95 13.28
CA GLY A 123 12.45 5.81 12.15
C GLY A 123 12.96 4.38 12.01
N ASP A 124 13.59 3.83 13.05
CA ASP A 124 14.15 2.48 13.09
C ASP A 124 13.12 1.40 12.71
N LEU A 125 11.88 1.54 13.18
CA LEU A 125 10.83 0.58 12.88
C LEU A 125 10.42 0.62 11.42
N LEU A 126 10.33 1.80 10.82
CA LEU A 126 10.01 1.96 9.40
C LEU A 126 11.17 1.55 8.51
N GLU A 127 12.41 1.90 8.88
CA GLU A 127 13.62 1.49 8.17
C GLU A 127 13.77 -0.04 8.17
N THR A 128 13.64 -0.67 9.33
CA THR A 128 13.66 -2.14 9.44
C THR A 128 12.58 -2.78 8.57
N LEU A 129 11.38 -2.20 8.54
CA LEU A 129 10.30 -2.70 7.71
C LEU A 129 10.59 -2.50 6.23
N TYR A 130 11.11 -1.33 5.82
CA TYR A 130 11.53 -1.04 4.46
C TYR A 130 12.49 -2.11 3.92
N TYR A 131 13.58 -2.38 4.63
CA TYR A 131 14.54 -3.41 4.22
C TYR A 131 13.93 -4.82 4.24
N THR A 132 13.01 -5.10 5.17
CA THR A 132 12.33 -6.40 5.22
C THR A 132 11.48 -6.66 3.97
N VAL A 133 10.81 -5.62 3.44
CA VAL A 133 9.88 -5.76 2.31
C VAL A 133 10.48 -5.29 0.99
N TYR A 134 11.74 -4.90 0.97
CA TYR A 134 12.40 -4.36 -0.22
C TYR A 134 12.31 -5.31 -1.41
N ASP A 135 12.71 -6.56 -1.23
CA ASP A 135 12.64 -7.63 -2.24
C ASP A 135 11.70 -8.77 -1.83
N THR A 136 10.82 -8.55 -0.87
CA THR A 136 9.86 -9.55 -0.40
C THR A 136 8.48 -8.93 -0.22
N SER A 137 7.44 -9.64 -0.66
CA SER A 137 6.06 -9.23 -0.43
C SER A 137 5.15 -10.46 -0.48
N PRO A 138 4.54 -10.86 0.64
CA PRO A 138 3.59 -11.98 0.64
C PRO A 138 2.44 -11.78 -0.36
N LYS A 139 2.00 -10.54 -0.57
CA LYS A 139 0.93 -10.23 -1.52
C LYS A 139 1.39 -10.39 -2.96
N ARG A 140 2.63 -10.00 -3.25
CA ARG A 140 3.25 -10.16 -4.56
C ARG A 140 3.40 -11.64 -4.92
N GLU A 141 3.92 -12.44 -3.99
CA GLU A 141 4.10 -13.87 -4.19
C GLU A 141 2.76 -14.59 -4.36
N TYR A 142 1.78 -14.26 -3.53
CA TYR A 142 0.44 -14.81 -3.66
C TYR A 142 -0.18 -14.46 -5.02
N LEU A 143 -0.06 -13.21 -5.47
CA LEU A 143 -0.60 -12.78 -6.76
C LEU A 143 0.04 -13.53 -7.92
N LYS A 144 1.37 -13.69 -7.91
CA LYS A 144 2.11 -14.49 -8.91
C LYS A 144 1.62 -15.93 -8.96
N GLU A 145 1.51 -16.56 -7.79
CA GLU A 145 1.05 -17.94 -7.71
C GLU A 145 -0.41 -18.09 -8.17
N TYR A 146 -1.26 -17.13 -7.79
CA TYR A 146 -2.66 -17.13 -8.20
C TYR A 146 -2.79 -17.01 -9.72
N ILE A 147 -2.10 -16.07 -10.36
CA ILE A 147 -2.10 -15.89 -11.81
C ILE A 147 -1.58 -17.17 -12.51
N ARG A 148 -0.50 -17.76 -11.98
CA ARG A 148 0.06 -19.01 -12.54
C ARG A 148 -0.93 -20.19 -12.47
N LYS A 149 -1.63 -20.33 -11.35
CA LYS A 149 -2.63 -21.41 -11.16
C LYS A 149 -3.86 -21.24 -12.04
N HIS A 150 -4.21 -20.01 -12.36
CA HIS A 150 -5.40 -19.68 -13.16
C HIS A 150 -5.04 -19.21 -14.57
N TYR A 151 -3.89 -19.64 -15.08
CA TYR A 151 -3.47 -19.30 -16.43
C TYR A 151 -4.53 -19.72 -17.46
N GLY A 152 -4.88 -18.79 -18.36
CA GLY A 152 -5.95 -19.00 -19.35
C GLY A 152 -7.34 -18.53 -18.89
N HIS A 153 -7.51 -18.17 -17.61
CA HIS A 153 -8.74 -17.54 -17.11
C HIS A 153 -8.64 -16.01 -17.18
N LYS A 154 -9.79 -15.33 -17.26
CA LYS A 154 -9.85 -13.88 -17.12
C LYS A 154 -9.71 -13.54 -15.64
N ILE A 155 -8.65 -12.80 -15.30
CA ILE A 155 -8.38 -12.37 -13.91
C ILE A 155 -8.53 -10.85 -13.85
N ALA A 156 -9.31 -10.34 -12.91
CA ALA A 156 -9.40 -8.92 -12.59
C ALA A 156 -8.70 -8.66 -11.26
N VAL A 157 -7.76 -7.73 -11.25
CA VAL A 157 -7.06 -7.28 -10.05
C VAL A 157 -7.52 -5.87 -9.70
N VAL A 158 -8.15 -5.72 -8.53
CA VAL A 158 -8.58 -4.41 -8.02
C VAL A 158 -7.50 -3.86 -7.10
N ILE A 159 -7.05 -2.66 -7.39
CA ILE A 159 -5.92 -2.01 -6.71
C ILE A 159 -6.31 -0.61 -6.21
N PRO A 160 -5.74 -0.15 -5.07
CA PRO A 160 -6.17 1.11 -4.44
C PRO A 160 -5.62 2.37 -5.13
N LYS A 161 -4.57 2.26 -5.95
CA LYS A 161 -3.89 3.40 -6.58
C LYS A 161 -3.56 3.09 -8.05
N ALA A 162 -3.82 4.03 -8.95
CA ALA A 162 -3.60 3.84 -10.39
C ALA A 162 -2.17 3.42 -10.73
N TYR A 163 -1.16 4.06 -10.15
CA TYR A 163 0.24 3.72 -10.43
C TYR A 163 0.65 2.32 -9.97
N TYR A 164 -0.13 1.66 -9.10
CA TYR A 164 0.08 0.25 -8.77
C TYR A 164 -0.13 -0.66 -9.97
N ALA A 165 -1.08 -0.29 -10.87
CA ALA A 165 -1.28 -1.01 -12.12
C ALA A 165 -0.04 -0.93 -13.01
N ASP A 166 0.54 0.27 -13.11
CA ASP A 166 1.72 0.48 -13.94
C ASP A 166 2.93 -0.33 -13.45
N ILE A 167 3.09 -0.45 -12.12
CA ILE A 167 4.14 -1.30 -11.54
C ILE A 167 3.83 -2.77 -11.82
N LEU A 168 2.64 -3.25 -11.47
CA LEU A 168 2.26 -4.65 -11.65
C LEU A 168 2.38 -5.08 -13.11
N TRP A 169 1.93 -4.26 -14.05
CA TRP A 169 2.00 -4.57 -15.46
C TRP A 169 3.43 -4.78 -15.98
N ASN A 170 4.40 -4.10 -15.39
CA ASN A 170 5.80 -4.19 -15.82
C ASN A 170 6.57 -5.36 -15.19
N TYR A 171 6.08 -5.93 -14.07
CA TYR A 171 6.85 -6.90 -13.28
C TYR A 171 6.08 -8.20 -12.95
N VAL A 172 4.81 -8.34 -13.36
CA VAL A 172 4.02 -9.57 -13.27
C VAL A 172 3.90 -10.23 -14.62
#